data_b2d45470f6afbb10c24cec539d2d91c8
#
_entry.id   b2d45470f6afbb10c24cec539d2d91c8
#
_cell.length_a   1.000
_cell.length_b   1.000
_cell.length_c   1.000
_cell.angle_alpha   90.00
_cell.angle_beta   90.00
_cell.angle_gamma   90.00
#
_symmetry.space_group_name_H-M   'P 1'
#
loop_
_entity.id
_entity.type
_entity.pdbx_description
1 polymer ?
#
loop_
_entity_poly.entity_id
_entity_poly.type
_entity_poly.pdbx_seq_one_letter_code
_entity_poly.pdbx_strand_id
1 'polypeptide(L)'
;MIKVSVVGAKGRMGSYVVEAVNNAADTQLALALDAGDDLTRIAPDNTDVVVEFTVPSVSLNNVLTLIGQGVDVVVGTTGWTDEKLAQVKEAIAGGPKPETQKVFIAPNFAISAVLADYFATKAARYFESAEVIELHHPTKVDACLLYTSDA
;
A
#
# COMPACT_ATOMS: atom_id res chain seq x y z
N MET A 1 8.07 -13.54 15.71
CA MET A 1 8.42 -12.44 14.77
C MET A 1 7.52 -12.55 13.56
N ILE A 2 6.96 -11.44 13.13
CA ILE A 2 6.13 -11.37 11.92
C ILE A 2 7.05 -11.45 10.68
N LYS A 3 6.79 -12.40 9.80
CA LYS A 3 7.54 -12.56 8.54
C LYS A 3 6.97 -11.61 7.48
N VAL A 4 7.76 -10.65 7.08
CA VAL A 4 7.38 -9.62 6.12
C VAL A 4 8.10 -9.85 4.79
N SER A 5 7.36 -9.93 3.69
CA SER A 5 7.92 -9.84 2.35
C SER A 5 7.66 -8.47 1.75
N VAL A 6 8.59 -7.96 0.95
CA VAL A 6 8.48 -6.65 0.30
C VAL A 6 8.49 -6.83 -1.20
N VAL A 7 7.48 -6.29 -1.89
CA VAL A 7 7.38 -6.24 -3.35
C VAL A 7 7.61 -4.81 -3.82
N GLY A 8 8.54 -4.63 -4.76
CA GLY A 8 9.11 -3.34 -5.13
C GLY A 8 10.27 -2.92 -4.21
N ALA A 9 11.00 -3.91 -3.69
CA ALA A 9 12.02 -3.75 -2.65
C ALA A 9 13.19 -2.82 -3.04
N LYS A 10 13.52 -2.70 -4.34
CA LYS A 10 14.58 -1.82 -4.85
C LYS A 10 14.09 -0.40 -5.14
N GLY A 11 12.77 -0.18 -5.10
CA GLY A 11 12.17 1.14 -5.23
C GLY A 11 12.48 2.04 -4.03
N ARG A 12 12.23 3.35 -4.20
CA ARG A 12 12.49 4.33 -3.14
C ARG A 12 11.78 3.98 -1.83
N MET A 13 10.47 3.72 -1.85
CA MET A 13 9.73 3.35 -0.64
C MET A 13 10.03 1.92 -0.20
N GLY A 14 10.13 0.98 -1.14
CA GLY A 14 10.42 -0.41 -0.81
C GLY A 14 11.74 -0.60 -0.06
N SER A 15 12.79 0.15 -0.42
CA SER A 15 14.07 0.10 0.31
C SER A 15 13.95 0.59 1.75
N TYR A 16 13.16 1.64 2.02
CA TYR A 16 12.88 2.07 3.39
C TYR A 16 12.08 1.04 4.18
N VAL A 17 11.13 0.35 3.53
CA VAL A 17 10.38 -0.73 4.18
C VAL A 17 11.31 -1.89 4.54
N VAL A 18 12.20 -2.30 3.62
CA VAL A 18 13.20 -3.34 3.90
C VAL A 18 14.09 -2.96 5.08
N GLU A 19 14.56 -1.72 5.13
CA GLU A 19 15.37 -1.21 6.25
C GLU A 19 14.58 -1.22 7.56
N ALA A 20 13.33 -0.73 7.55
CA ALA A 20 12.47 -0.69 8.73
C ALA A 20 12.19 -2.10 9.28
N VAL A 21 11.87 -3.05 8.40
CA VAL A 21 11.64 -4.46 8.77
C VAL A 21 12.88 -5.09 9.40
N ASN A 22 14.07 -4.81 8.87
CA ASN A 22 15.32 -5.34 9.40
C ASN A 22 15.71 -4.72 10.76
N ASN A 23 15.27 -3.49 11.03
CA ASN A 23 15.59 -2.78 12.27
C ASN A 23 14.56 -3.00 13.39
N ALA A 24 13.37 -3.50 13.08
CA ALA A 24 12.36 -3.77 14.09
C ALA A 24 12.57 -5.11 14.79
N ALA A 25 12.40 -5.13 16.12
CA ALA A 25 12.69 -6.32 16.93
C ALA A 25 11.64 -7.44 16.80
N ASP A 26 10.46 -7.12 16.30
CA ASP A 26 9.29 -8.01 16.21
C ASP A 26 8.99 -8.50 14.78
N THR A 27 9.76 -8.04 13.78
CA THR A 27 9.63 -8.42 12.38
C THR A 27 10.87 -9.15 11.84
N GLN A 28 10.69 -9.86 10.75
CA GLN A 28 11.75 -10.54 10.00
C GLN A 28 11.50 -10.39 8.50
N LEU A 29 12.51 -9.96 7.76
CA LEU A 29 12.44 -9.93 6.30
C LEU A 29 12.48 -11.37 5.76
N ALA A 30 11.40 -11.78 5.10
CA ALA A 30 11.28 -13.09 4.46
C ALA A 30 11.81 -13.05 3.01
N LEU A 31 11.22 -12.19 2.18
CA LEU A 31 11.62 -12.01 0.79
C LEU A 31 11.65 -10.51 0.44
N ALA A 32 12.62 -10.11 -0.38
CA ALA A 32 12.69 -8.79 -0.99
C ALA A 32 12.63 -8.99 -2.52
N LEU A 33 11.47 -8.73 -3.11
CA LEU A 33 11.18 -8.97 -4.53
C LEU A 33 11.02 -7.65 -5.28
N ASP A 34 11.40 -7.67 -6.56
CA ASP A 34 11.30 -6.51 -7.43
C ASP A 34 10.81 -6.90 -8.84
N ALA A 35 10.82 -5.96 -9.78
CA ALA A 35 10.38 -6.20 -11.15
C ALA A 35 11.14 -7.38 -11.78
N GLY A 36 10.39 -8.35 -12.32
CA GLY A 36 10.92 -9.57 -12.92
C GLY A 36 11.07 -10.74 -11.96
N ASP A 37 10.91 -10.54 -10.65
CA ASP A 37 10.89 -11.63 -9.68
C ASP A 37 9.52 -12.34 -9.67
N ASP A 38 9.56 -13.63 -9.37
CA ASP A 38 8.36 -14.47 -9.31
C ASP A 38 7.65 -14.33 -7.94
N LEU A 39 6.46 -13.72 -7.94
CA LEU A 39 5.64 -13.56 -6.74
C LEU A 39 5.10 -14.88 -6.19
N THR A 40 5.09 -15.97 -6.97
CA THR A 40 4.63 -17.29 -6.49
C THR A 40 5.57 -17.89 -5.43
N ARG A 41 6.72 -17.29 -5.21
CA ARG A 41 7.65 -17.64 -4.12
C ARG A 41 7.13 -17.21 -2.75
N ILE A 42 6.17 -16.27 -2.69
CA ILE A 42 5.50 -15.85 -1.46
C ILE A 42 4.39 -16.84 -1.14
N ALA A 43 4.39 -17.36 0.08
CA ALA A 43 3.39 -18.33 0.53
C ALA A 43 3.15 -18.19 2.05
N PRO A 44 1.99 -18.67 2.58
CA PRO A 44 1.66 -18.55 4.01
C PRO A 44 2.63 -19.23 4.98
N ASP A 45 3.44 -20.16 4.51
CA ASP A 45 4.47 -20.83 5.33
C ASP A 45 5.74 -19.99 5.49
N ASN A 46 6.01 -19.10 4.55
CA ASN A 46 7.19 -18.23 4.59
C ASN A 46 6.91 -16.75 4.82
N THR A 47 5.65 -16.28 4.68
CA THR A 47 5.28 -14.87 4.75
C THR A 47 3.94 -14.71 5.48
N ASP A 48 3.92 -13.88 6.51
CA ASP A 48 2.69 -13.51 7.22
C ASP A 48 2.00 -12.32 6.53
N VAL A 49 2.77 -11.32 6.07
CA VAL A 49 2.27 -10.13 5.40
C VAL A 49 3.22 -9.65 4.31
N VAL A 50 2.66 -9.16 3.23
CA VAL A 50 3.40 -8.51 2.15
C VAL A 50 3.19 -7.00 2.21
N VAL A 51 4.28 -6.24 2.04
CA VAL A 51 4.23 -4.79 1.82
C VAL A 51 4.56 -4.52 0.35
N GLU A 52 3.59 -3.94 -0.37
CA GLU A 52 3.67 -3.70 -1.82
C GLU A 52 3.82 -2.20 -2.10
N PHE A 53 4.98 -1.81 -2.67
CA PHE A 53 5.28 -0.47 -3.17
C PHE A 53 5.88 -0.56 -4.57
N THR A 54 5.02 -0.68 -5.58
CA THR A 54 5.43 -0.76 -6.98
C THR A 54 4.92 0.44 -7.79
N VAL A 55 4.31 0.21 -8.93
CA VAL A 55 3.70 1.26 -9.76
C VAL A 55 2.24 0.92 -10.07
N PRO A 56 1.38 1.94 -10.32
CA PRO A 56 -0.06 1.74 -10.52
C PRO A 56 -0.45 0.75 -11.61
N SER A 57 0.41 0.58 -12.63
CA SER A 57 0.15 -0.31 -13.78
C SER A 57 0.26 -1.80 -13.45
N VAL A 58 0.98 -2.18 -12.40
CA VAL A 58 1.19 -3.58 -12.02
C VAL A 58 0.62 -3.94 -10.65
N SER A 59 0.36 -2.95 -9.80
CA SER A 59 -0.03 -3.16 -8.40
C SER A 59 -1.29 -4.02 -8.26
N LEU A 60 -2.33 -3.80 -9.08
CA LEU A 60 -3.55 -4.63 -9.03
C LEU A 60 -3.22 -6.11 -9.27
N ASN A 61 -2.46 -6.43 -10.32
CA ASN A 61 -2.11 -7.82 -10.63
C ASN A 61 -1.25 -8.45 -9.52
N ASN A 62 -0.34 -7.68 -8.93
CA ASN A 62 0.45 -8.14 -7.79
C ASN A 62 -0.46 -8.49 -6.61
N VAL A 63 -1.37 -7.59 -6.25
CA VAL A 63 -2.31 -7.79 -5.13
C VAL A 63 -3.22 -8.99 -5.37
N LEU A 64 -3.80 -9.15 -6.59
CA LEU A 64 -4.64 -10.31 -6.93
C LEU A 64 -3.87 -11.62 -6.84
N THR A 65 -2.61 -11.63 -7.29
CA THR A 65 -1.72 -12.80 -7.16
C THR A 65 -1.51 -13.18 -5.70
N LEU A 66 -1.17 -12.19 -4.84
CA LEU A 66 -0.91 -12.40 -3.41
C LEU A 66 -2.18 -12.85 -2.66
N ILE A 67 -3.35 -12.33 -3.03
CA ILE A 67 -4.64 -12.80 -2.51
C ILE A 67 -4.84 -14.28 -2.86
N GLY A 68 -4.59 -14.67 -4.11
CA GLY A 68 -4.68 -16.06 -4.55
C GLY A 68 -3.73 -17.01 -3.79
N GLN A 69 -2.64 -16.49 -3.24
CA GLN A 69 -1.71 -17.25 -2.39
C GLN A 69 -2.11 -17.26 -0.91
N GLY A 70 -3.10 -16.50 -0.50
CA GLY A 70 -3.61 -16.47 0.87
C GLY A 70 -2.73 -15.75 1.87
N VAL A 71 -1.96 -14.74 1.44
CA VAL A 71 -1.14 -13.89 2.32
C VAL A 71 -1.80 -12.52 2.49
N ASP A 72 -1.63 -11.90 3.64
CA ASP A 72 -2.13 -10.55 3.90
C ASP A 72 -1.27 -9.51 3.18
N VAL A 73 -1.88 -8.40 2.74
CA VAL A 73 -1.19 -7.40 1.92
C VAL A 73 -1.42 -5.98 2.45
N VAL A 74 -0.34 -5.23 2.58
CA VAL A 74 -0.34 -3.78 2.81
C VAL A 74 0.14 -3.10 1.53
N VAL A 75 -0.69 -2.25 0.96
CA VAL A 75 -0.46 -1.62 -0.35
C VAL A 75 -0.20 -0.13 -0.17
N GLY A 76 0.96 0.32 -0.60
CA GLY A 76 1.35 1.73 -0.64
C GLY A 76 1.41 2.31 -2.04
N THR A 77 1.22 1.49 -3.07
CA THR A 77 1.09 1.98 -4.44
C THR A 77 -0.25 2.70 -4.62
N THR A 78 -0.24 3.83 -5.31
CA THR A 78 -1.42 4.66 -5.59
C THR A 78 -2.15 4.23 -6.87
N GLY A 79 -3.21 4.95 -7.27
CA GLY A 79 -3.95 4.71 -8.51
C GLY A 79 -5.02 3.62 -8.40
N TRP A 80 -5.64 3.51 -7.23
CA TRP A 80 -6.78 2.65 -6.95
C TRP A 80 -8.08 3.36 -7.31
N THR A 81 -8.91 2.69 -8.10
CA THR A 81 -10.26 3.11 -8.47
C THR A 81 -11.28 2.16 -7.84
N ASP A 82 -12.56 2.56 -7.82
CA ASP A 82 -13.64 1.72 -7.31
C ASP A 82 -13.73 0.37 -8.04
N GLU A 83 -13.45 0.35 -9.34
CA GLU A 83 -13.43 -0.89 -10.13
C GLU A 83 -12.30 -1.82 -9.71
N LYS A 84 -11.10 -1.28 -9.42
CA LYS A 84 -9.98 -2.07 -8.90
C LYS A 84 -10.26 -2.60 -7.49
N LEU A 85 -10.86 -1.76 -6.64
CA LEU A 85 -11.25 -2.15 -5.29
C LEU A 85 -12.34 -3.23 -5.32
N ALA A 86 -13.29 -3.19 -6.27
CA ALA A 86 -14.28 -4.23 -6.46
C ALA A 86 -13.61 -5.58 -6.84
N GLN A 87 -12.63 -5.57 -7.74
CA GLN A 87 -11.87 -6.77 -8.11
C GLN A 87 -11.11 -7.38 -6.91
N VAL A 88 -10.51 -6.54 -6.05
CA VAL A 88 -9.86 -7.01 -4.81
C VAL A 88 -10.86 -7.67 -3.88
N LYS A 89 -12.04 -7.07 -3.67
CA LYS A 89 -13.11 -7.65 -2.84
C LYS A 89 -13.59 -9.00 -3.38
N GLU A 90 -13.79 -9.11 -4.68
CA GLU A 90 -14.18 -10.34 -5.35
C GLU A 90 -13.10 -11.43 -5.22
N ALA A 91 -11.82 -11.06 -5.41
CA ALA A 91 -10.70 -11.96 -5.26
C ALA A 91 -10.57 -12.51 -3.82
N ILE A 92 -10.80 -11.66 -2.81
CA ILE A 92 -10.81 -12.10 -1.40
C ILE A 92 -11.97 -13.08 -1.18
N ALA A 93 -13.19 -12.76 -1.65
CA ALA A 93 -14.37 -13.59 -1.46
C ALA A 93 -14.23 -14.96 -2.14
N GLY A 94 -13.57 -15.05 -3.30
CA GLY A 94 -13.28 -16.29 -4.02
C GLY A 94 -11.93 -16.93 -3.68
N GLY A 95 -11.16 -16.33 -2.80
CA GLY A 95 -9.80 -16.73 -2.48
C GLY A 95 -9.69 -17.83 -1.41
N PRO A 96 -8.47 -18.22 -1.04
CA PRO A 96 -8.22 -19.31 -0.10
C PRO A 96 -8.59 -18.99 1.36
N LYS A 97 -8.72 -17.70 1.71
CA LYS A 97 -9.02 -17.23 3.09
C LYS A 97 -10.11 -16.14 3.11
N PRO A 98 -11.32 -16.37 2.57
CA PRO A 98 -12.32 -15.33 2.34
C PRO A 98 -12.74 -14.58 3.62
N GLU A 99 -12.73 -15.25 4.78
CA GLU A 99 -13.16 -14.68 6.05
C GLU A 99 -12.04 -13.97 6.84
N THR A 100 -10.78 -14.29 6.55
CA THR A 100 -9.65 -13.88 7.40
C THR A 100 -8.58 -13.08 6.68
N GLN A 101 -8.50 -13.15 5.36
CA GLN A 101 -7.51 -12.42 4.58
C GLN A 101 -7.70 -10.91 4.68
N LYS A 102 -6.63 -10.19 4.89
CA LYS A 102 -6.62 -8.73 4.99
C LYS A 102 -5.84 -8.11 3.83
N VAL A 103 -6.46 -7.11 3.20
CA VAL A 103 -5.79 -6.22 2.25
C VAL A 103 -6.01 -4.80 2.74
N PHE A 104 -4.92 -4.12 3.10
CA PHE A 104 -4.94 -2.75 3.55
C PHE A 104 -4.33 -1.85 2.47
N ILE A 105 -5.12 -0.95 1.90
CA ILE A 105 -4.70 -0.01 0.87
C ILE A 105 -4.76 1.38 1.46
N ALA A 106 -3.64 2.11 1.49
CA ALA A 106 -3.61 3.47 1.97
C ALA A 106 -2.97 4.39 0.92
N PRO A 107 -3.61 5.52 0.61
CA PRO A 107 -3.09 6.47 -0.38
C PRO A 107 -1.85 7.20 0.12
N ASN A 108 -1.64 7.23 1.44
CA ASN A 108 -0.53 7.94 2.06
C ASN A 108 -0.08 7.29 3.37
N PHE A 109 1.22 7.07 3.51
CA PHE A 109 1.87 6.55 4.71
C PHE A 109 2.68 7.63 5.46
N ALA A 110 2.68 8.88 4.97
CA ALA A 110 3.34 9.98 5.67
C ALA A 110 2.43 10.52 6.79
N ILE A 111 2.81 10.30 8.03
CA ILE A 111 2.05 10.79 9.22
C ILE A 111 1.80 12.30 9.12
N SER A 112 2.77 13.08 8.63
CA SER A 112 2.62 14.53 8.47
C SER A 112 1.49 14.92 7.51
N ALA A 113 1.33 14.21 6.39
CA ALA A 113 0.26 14.45 5.43
C ALA A 113 -1.11 14.04 5.99
N VAL A 114 -1.19 12.86 6.64
CA VAL A 114 -2.41 12.40 7.31
C VAL A 114 -2.87 13.36 8.41
N LEU A 115 -1.93 13.88 9.22
CA LEU A 115 -2.24 14.88 10.24
C LEU A 115 -2.64 16.22 9.65
N ALA A 116 -2.00 16.65 8.55
CA ALA A 116 -2.37 17.89 7.86
C ALA A 116 -3.81 17.82 7.33
N ASP A 117 -4.18 16.72 6.68
CA ASP A 117 -5.55 16.48 6.22
C ASP A 117 -6.56 16.45 7.38
N TYR A 118 -6.25 15.70 8.43
CA TYR A 118 -7.09 15.65 9.63
C TYR A 118 -7.30 17.03 10.25
N PHE A 119 -6.26 17.83 10.40
CA PHE A 119 -6.38 19.18 10.98
C PHE A 119 -7.08 20.14 10.02
N ALA A 120 -6.84 20.06 8.72
CA ALA A 120 -7.55 20.85 7.72
C ALA A 120 -9.05 20.58 7.76
N THR A 121 -9.47 19.32 7.78
CA THR A 121 -10.88 18.91 7.92
C THR A 121 -11.50 19.44 9.21
N LYS A 122 -10.80 19.40 10.34
CA LYS A 122 -11.29 19.94 11.61
C LYS A 122 -11.41 21.46 11.60
N ALA A 123 -10.50 22.15 10.95
CA ALA A 123 -10.46 23.61 10.88
C ALA A 123 -11.45 24.20 9.86
N ALA A 124 -11.71 23.50 8.74
CA ALA A 124 -12.52 23.97 7.61
C ALA A 124 -13.89 24.58 8.04
N ARG A 125 -14.55 23.97 8.99
CA ARG A 125 -15.85 24.45 9.51
C ARG A 125 -15.84 25.84 10.16
N TYR A 126 -14.68 26.41 10.43
CA TYR A 126 -14.52 27.74 11.04
C TYR A 126 -14.14 28.82 10.03
N PHE A 127 -13.99 28.48 8.75
CA PHE A 127 -13.57 29.38 7.68
C PHE A 127 -14.60 29.35 6.56
N GLU A 128 -14.77 30.47 5.85
CA GLU A 128 -15.68 30.56 4.69
C GLU A 128 -15.12 29.84 3.46
N SER A 129 -13.80 29.74 3.36
CA SER A 129 -13.09 29.04 2.29
C SER A 129 -11.73 28.55 2.76
N ALA A 130 -11.24 27.49 2.16
CA ALA A 130 -9.89 26.97 2.37
C ALA A 130 -9.30 26.52 1.04
N GLU A 131 -8.01 26.72 0.88
CA GLU A 131 -7.25 26.23 -0.28
C GLU A 131 -6.14 25.31 0.20
N VAL A 132 -5.96 24.18 -0.48
CA VAL A 132 -4.86 23.24 -0.24
C VAL A 132 -3.89 23.33 -1.41
N ILE A 133 -2.63 23.64 -1.13
CA ILE A 133 -1.58 23.69 -2.13
C ILE A 133 -0.62 22.53 -1.89
N GLU A 134 -0.60 21.59 -2.82
CA GLU A 134 0.28 20.42 -2.80
C GLU A 134 1.45 20.64 -3.77
N LEU A 135 2.67 20.56 -3.27
CA LEU A 135 3.89 20.74 -4.04
C LEU A 135 4.74 19.47 -4.01
N HIS A 136 5.09 18.96 -5.18
CA HIS A 136 5.95 17.79 -5.36
C HIS A 136 7.10 18.08 -6.33
N HIS A 137 8.09 17.21 -6.31
CA HIS A 137 9.17 17.26 -7.30
C HIS A 137 8.62 16.94 -8.72
N PRO A 138 9.26 17.47 -9.79
CA PRO A 138 8.74 17.38 -11.17
C PRO A 138 8.56 15.96 -11.71
N THR A 139 9.24 14.99 -11.11
CA THR A 139 9.20 13.58 -11.55
C THR A 139 8.18 12.72 -10.79
N LYS A 140 7.31 13.32 -9.97
CA LYS A 140 6.22 12.59 -9.30
C LYS A 140 5.10 12.33 -10.29
N VAL A 141 4.84 11.05 -10.58
CA VAL A 141 3.87 10.61 -11.60
C VAL A 141 2.42 10.74 -11.09
N ASP A 142 2.21 10.68 -9.79
CA ASP A 142 0.92 10.65 -9.09
C ASP A 142 0.74 11.89 -8.18
N ALA A 143 1.04 13.07 -8.68
CA ALA A 143 0.73 14.32 -7.98
C ALA A 143 -0.79 14.48 -7.75
N CYS A 144 -1.21 15.25 -6.73
CA CYS A 144 -2.61 15.49 -6.35
C CYS A 144 -3.29 14.37 -5.54
N LEU A 145 -2.59 13.78 -4.57
CA LEU A 145 -3.16 12.76 -3.67
C LEU A 145 -4.23 13.29 -2.70
N LEU A 146 -4.17 14.58 -2.35
CA LEU A 146 -5.11 15.21 -1.41
C LEU A 146 -6.43 15.65 -2.07
N TYR A 147 -6.52 15.65 -3.40
CA TYR A 147 -7.72 16.11 -4.13
C TYR A 147 -8.80 15.03 -4.31
N THR A 148 -8.55 13.80 -3.89
CA THR A 148 -9.46 12.66 -4.03
C THR A 148 -10.24 12.30 -2.77
N SER A 149 -10.08 13.03 -1.67
CA SER A 149 -10.97 12.91 -0.53
C SER A 149 -12.15 13.85 -0.74
N ASP A 150 -13.31 13.30 -1.08
CA ASP A 150 -14.58 14.02 -1.03
C ASP A 150 -14.76 14.59 0.37
N ALA A 151 -14.67 15.91 0.47
CA ALA A 151 -14.92 16.66 1.68
C ALA A 151 -16.42 16.83 1.90
#